data_5166289e092aa7916b40d32bd4e6b3a9
#
_entry.id   5166289e092aa7916b40d32bd4e6b3a9
#
_cell.length_a   1.000
_cell.length_b   1.000
_cell.length_c   1.000
_cell.angle_alpha   90.00
_cell.angle_beta   90.00
_cell.angle_gamma   90.00
#
_symmetry.space_group_name_H-M   'P 1'
#
loop_
_entity.id
_entity.type
_entity.pdbx_description
1 polymer ?
#
loop_
_entity_poly.entity_id
_entity_poly.type
_entity_poly.pdbx_seq_one_letter_code
_entity_poly.pdbx_strand_id
1 'polypeptide(L)'
;MLISLRHALRVLRKDPGFTSVAICSLALGIGATSAMFTFADAVLLRPLPVREPDRVVAISVKTASSAPVGLSRTISYLDYADFRDHNRGFEGLVAASPATFGFSPGPGTLPRIQAGQYVSANYFRVLGVEPALGRDFRPDEDRVEGRDAVVILSHGFWAGQFGRNRSVLGSRIRLNGIDFAVIGVAPESFTGIDTGPAVYIPLAMSPRLGHGDLHSRDIGWLSVRGRLRPDVSVEQARADIGGIAAGLDKLYPLTDRVRRIQVQTELQLRVEQSPATAAMMIMLALLALSVLLVACANVAGLLLSRARARSREIALRLAIGASRGALVRQLLLESLLVAIAGGLGGVVVADQGARFFARMPFPSDLGFSIGATVDHRALLFTLLVSMMSTVFFGLGPALRITRPDLVSALKAGDA
;
A
#
# COMPACT_ATOMS: atom_id res chain seq x y z
N MET A 1 30.20 11.61 28.03
CA MET A 1 29.08 10.93 27.35
C MET A 1 29.02 9.44 27.68
N LEU A 2 30.10 8.66 27.55
CA LEU A 2 30.14 7.22 27.87
C LEU A 2 29.80 6.87 29.32
N ILE A 3 30.23 7.71 30.30
CA ILE A 3 29.94 7.52 31.75
C ILE A 3 28.45 7.66 32.02
N SER A 4 27.77 8.62 31.39
CA SER A 4 26.33 8.82 31.52
C SER A 4 25.52 7.67 30.95
N LEU A 5 25.97 7.09 29.84
CA LEU A 5 25.32 5.93 29.20
C LEU A 5 25.45 4.66 30.05
N ARG A 6 26.64 4.38 30.58
CA ARG A 6 26.86 3.28 31.54
C ARG A 6 26.02 3.41 32.79
N HIS A 7 25.86 4.63 33.29
CA HIS A 7 25.01 4.90 34.45
C HIS A 7 23.54 4.66 34.15
N ALA A 8 23.01 5.16 32.99
CA ALA A 8 21.64 4.94 32.59
C ALA A 8 21.32 3.43 32.43
N LEU A 9 22.22 2.67 31.77
CA LEU A 9 22.08 1.21 31.64
C LEU A 9 22.05 0.47 32.98
N ARG A 10 22.91 0.90 33.95
CA ARG A 10 22.93 0.30 35.29
C ARG A 10 21.64 0.59 36.05
N VAL A 11 21.10 1.78 35.88
CA VAL A 11 19.84 2.23 36.49
C VAL A 11 18.65 1.42 35.92
N LEU A 12 18.61 1.18 34.63
CA LEU A 12 17.57 0.38 34.00
C LEU A 12 17.64 -1.10 34.39
N ARG A 13 18.85 -1.64 34.62
CA ARG A 13 19.05 -3.02 35.11
C ARG A 13 18.66 -3.18 36.60
N LYS A 14 18.67 -2.14 37.42
CA LYS A 14 18.28 -2.25 38.84
C LYS A 14 16.76 -2.43 39.03
N ASP A 15 15.95 -1.96 38.06
CA ASP A 15 14.50 -2.10 38.10
C ASP A 15 14.00 -2.83 36.84
N PRO A 16 14.19 -4.15 36.74
CA PRO A 16 13.87 -4.90 35.54
C PRO A 16 12.36 -4.93 35.27
N GLY A 17 11.51 -4.94 36.31
CA GLY A 17 10.04 -4.93 36.15
C GLY A 17 9.56 -3.65 35.45
N PHE A 18 9.99 -2.49 35.93
CA PHE A 18 9.69 -1.21 35.30
C PHE A 18 10.18 -1.14 33.87
N THR A 19 11.43 -1.54 33.63
CA THR A 19 12.08 -1.45 32.32
C THR A 19 11.41 -2.37 31.32
N SER A 20 11.06 -3.60 31.70
CA SER A 20 10.37 -4.55 30.81
C SER A 20 8.96 -4.07 30.47
N VAL A 21 8.17 -3.59 31.44
CA VAL A 21 6.82 -3.08 31.16
C VAL A 21 6.86 -1.87 30.24
N ALA A 22 7.81 -0.94 30.46
CA ALA A 22 7.95 0.23 29.60
C ALA A 22 8.36 -0.16 28.16
N ILE A 23 9.33 -1.07 28.00
CA ILE A 23 9.79 -1.56 26.70
C ILE A 23 8.68 -2.33 26.01
N CYS A 24 7.98 -3.24 26.68
CA CYS A 24 6.88 -4.01 26.12
C CYS A 24 5.72 -3.12 25.67
N SER A 25 5.34 -2.12 26.51
CA SER A 25 4.28 -1.17 26.14
C SER A 25 4.61 -0.39 24.88
N LEU A 26 5.85 0.12 24.76
CA LEU A 26 6.30 0.80 23.55
C LEU A 26 6.41 -0.15 22.36
N ALA A 27 6.96 -1.35 22.54
CA ALA A 27 7.11 -2.35 21.48
C ALA A 27 5.76 -2.75 20.88
N LEU A 28 4.75 -2.97 21.72
CA LEU A 28 3.39 -3.27 21.29
C LEU A 28 2.74 -2.06 20.59
N GLY A 29 2.86 -0.87 21.18
CA GLY A 29 2.30 0.35 20.58
C GLY A 29 2.91 0.66 19.22
N ILE A 30 4.24 0.66 19.10
CA ILE A 30 4.96 0.91 17.85
C ILE A 30 4.68 -0.21 16.84
N GLY A 31 4.76 -1.47 17.28
CA GLY A 31 4.59 -2.63 16.42
C GLY A 31 3.19 -2.72 15.84
N ALA A 32 2.14 -2.57 16.66
CA ALA A 32 0.76 -2.58 16.20
C ALA A 32 0.47 -1.42 15.24
N THR A 33 0.94 -0.20 15.56
CA THR A 33 0.76 0.97 14.70
C THR A 33 1.47 0.80 13.37
N SER A 34 2.72 0.29 13.38
CA SER A 34 3.47 0.02 12.14
C SER A 34 2.84 -1.06 11.28
N ALA A 35 2.34 -2.16 11.87
CA ALA A 35 1.65 -3.22 11.14
C ALA A 35 0.36 -2.71 10.49
N MET A 36 -0.45 -1.93 11.22
CA MET A 36 -1.67 -1.34 10.69
C MET A 36 -1.40 -0.30 9.60
N PHE A 37 -0.37 0.53 9.77
CA PHE A 37 0.03 1.47 8.73
C PHE A 37 0.52 0.73 7.48
N THR A 38 1.34 -0.31 7.62
CA THR A 38 1.82 -1.13 6.50
C THR A 38 0.65 -1.75 5.73
N PHE A 39 -0.38 -2.20 6.45
CA PHE A 39 -1.59 -2.72 5.82
C PHE A 39 -2.37 -1.62 5.08
N ALA A 40 -2.57 -0.46 5.71
CA ALA A 40 -3.24 0.69 5.08
C ALA A 40 -2.46 1.21 3.87
N ASP A 41 -1.13 1.27 3.95
CA ASP A 41 -0.25 1.64 2.84
C ASP A 41 -0.39 0.65 1.67
N ALA A 42 -0.32 -0.65 1.95
CA ALA A 42 -0.45 -1.68 0.92
C ALA A 42 -1.79 -1.62 0.17
N VAL A 43 -2.88 -1.27 0.85
CA VAL A 43 -4.22 -1.22 0.26
C VAL A 43 -4.53 0.10 -0.43
N LEU A 44 -4.12 1.24 0.17
CA LEU A 44 -4.60 2.56 -0.27
C LEU A 44 -3.50 3.43 -0.88
N LEU A 45 -2.32 3.48 -0.27
CA LEU A 45 -1.29 4.47 -0.57
C LEU A 45 -0.18 3.95 -1.49
N ARG A 46 -0.02 2.62 -1.60
CA ARG A 46 1.08 2.04 -2.37
C ARG A 46 1.00 2.50 -3.83
N PRO A 47 2.05 3.14 -4.36
CA PRO A 47 2.07 3.57 -5.75
C PRO A 47 1.98 2.35 -6.68
N LEU A 48 1.45 2.56 -7.88
CA LEU A 48 1.43 1.51 -8.90
C LEU A 48 2.85 0.99 -9.16
N PRO A 49 3.03 -0.32 -9.40
CA PRO A 49 4.33 -0.90 -9.69
C PRO A 49 4.76 -0.63 -11.15
N VAL A 50 4.74 0.62 -11.55
CA VAL A 50 5.01 1.08 -12.92
C VAL A 50 6.02 2.22 -12.91
N ARG A 51 6.60 2.52 -14.05
CA ARG A 51 7.50 3.68 -14.20
C ARG A 51 6.70 4.97 -14.01
N GLU A 52 7.23 5.92 -13.23
CA GLU A 52 6.60 7.24 -12.98
C GLU A 52 5.11 7.14 -12.63
N PRO A 53 4.75 6.50 -11.50
CA PRO A 53 3.36 6.19 -11.17
C PRO A 53 2.47 7.42 -11.04
N ASP A 54 3.04 8.57 -10.67
CA ASP A 54 2.30 9.83 -10.52
C ASP A 54 1.76 10.39 -11.85
N ARG A 55 2.31 9.94 -12.98
CA ARG A 55 1.85 10.29 -14.33
C ARG A 55 0.80 9.31 -14.86
N VAL A 56 0.52 8.23 -14.16
CA VAL A 56 -0.51 7.27 -14.54
C VAL A 56 -1.80 7.62 -13.84
N VAL A 57 -2.84 7.94 -14.63
CA VAL A 57 -4.16 8.35 -14.13
C VAL A 57 -5.24 7.42 -14.67
N ALA A 58 -6.31 7.27 -13.90
CA ALA A 58 -7.47 6.49 -14.30
C ALA A 58 -8.48 7.35 -15.06
N ILE A 59 -9.07 6.75 -16.08
CA ILE A 59 -10.18 7.33 -16.85
C ILE A 59 -11.41 6.49 -16.57
N SER A 60 -12.49 7.12 -16.11
CA SER A 60 -13.74 6.47 -15.77
C SER A 60 -14.94 7.26 -16.24
N VAL A 61 -16.07 6.58 -16.43
CA VAL A 61 -17.35 7.18 -16.78
C VAL A 61 -18.27 7.12 -15.58
N LYS A 62 -18.78 8.25 -15.10
CA LYS A 62 -19.91 8.30 -14.16
C LYS A 62 -21.21 8.25 -14.94
N THR A 63 -22.01 7.23 -14.70
CA THR A 63 -23.39 7.17 -15.22
C THR A 63 -24.34 7.70 -14.15
N ALA A 64 -25.36 8.45 -14.54
CA ALA A 64 -26.37 8.99 -13.62
C ALA A 64 -27.29 7.90 -13.03
N SER A 65 -27.21 6.67 -13.53
CA SER A 65 -27.99 5.52 -13.09
C SER A 65 -27.47 4.92 -11.77
N SER A 66 -28.38 4.44 -10.95
CA SER A 66 -28.20 3.73 -9.67
C SER A 66 -27.53 2.36 -9.78
N ALA A 67 -26.62 2.16 -10.73
CA ALA A 67 -25.86 0.92 -10.84
C ALA A 67 -24.99 0.69 -9.61
N PRO A 68 -24.78 -0.56 -9.17
CA PRO A 68 -23.95 -0.88 -8.03
C PRO A 68 -22.55 -0.26 -8.17
N VAL A 69 -22.04 0.25 -7.05
CA VAL A 69 -20.70 0.84 -6.97
C VAL A 69 -19.69 -0.16 -7.55
N GLY A 70 -19.01 0.22 -8.63
CA GLY A 70 -18.02 -0.62 -9.32
C GLY A 70 -18.30 -0.83 -10.82
N LEU A 71 -19.54 -1.10 -11.23
CA LEU A 71 -19.89 -1.31 -12.64
C LEU A 71 -20.17 -0.02 -13.43
N SER A 72 -20.47 1.08 -12.74
CA SER A 72 -20.78 2.37 -13.38
C SER A 72 -19.56 3.16 -13.87
N ARG A 73 -18.36 2.60 -13.79
CA ARG A 73 -17.09 3.31 -14.07
C ARG A 73 -16.27 2.71 -15.20
N THR A 74 -16.74 1.62 -15.78
CA THR A 74 -16.07 0.93 -16.87
C THR A 74 -16.41 1.58 -18.20
N ILE A 75 -15.48 1.45 -19.16
CA ILE A 75 -15.55 2.05 -20.49
C ILE A 75 -15.78 0.91 -21.48
N SER A 76 -16.56 1.15 -22.55
CA SER A 76 -16.72 0.19 -23.65
C SER A 76 -15.43 0.11 -24.47
N TYR A 77 -15.25 -0.97 -25.20
CA TYR A 77 -14.08 -1.11 -26.07
C TYR A 77 -14.05 -0.02 -27.16
N LEU A 78 -15.18 0.29 -27.76
CA LEU A 78 -15.27 1.29 -28.81
C LEU A 78 -14.98 2.70 -28.29
N ASP A 79 -15.47 3.06 -27.10
CA ASP A 79 -15.14 4.36 -26.47
C ASP A 79 -13.67 4.43 -26.09
N TYR A 80 -13.09 3.32 -25.57
CA TYR A 80 -11.64 3.24 -25.32
C TYR A 80 -10.83 3.46 -26.59
N ALA A 81 -11.22 2.82 -27.70
CA ALA A 81 -10.53 2.97 -28.98
C ALA A 81 -10.55 4.43 -29.45
N ASP A 82 -11.72 5.08 -29.39
CA ASP A 82 -11.84 6.49 -29.74
C ASP A 82 -10.99 7.40 -28.83
N PHE A 83 -11.00 7.17 -27.53
CA PHE A 83 -10.14 7.93 -26.59
C PHE A 83 -8.67 7.70 -26.89
N ARG A 84 -8.25 6.45 -27.14
CA ARG A 84 -6.86 6.08 -27.47
C ARG A 84 -6.38 6.80 -28.72
N ASP A 85 -7.20 6.83 -29.75
CA ASP A 85 -6.78 7.28 -31.09
C ASP A 85 -6.87 8.81 -31.27
N HIS A 86 -7.71 9.51 -30.50
CA HIS A 86 -7.95 10.95 -30.67
C HIS A 86 -7.41 11.83 -29.54
N ASN A 87 -6.91 11.25 -28.42
CA ASN A 87 -6.37 12.06 -27.33
C ASN A 87 -5.05 12.75 -27.67
N ARG A 88 -4.79 13.88 -27.01
CA ARG A 88 -3.56 14.67 -27.13
C ARG A 88 -2.82 14.81 -25.81
N GLY A 89 -3.49 14.56 -24.69
CA GLY A 89 -2.95 14.75 -23.34
C GLY A 89 -2.11 13.58 -22.82
N PHE A 90 -2.14 12.43 -23.51
CA PHE A 90 -1.49 11.22 -23.04
C PHE A 90 -0.37 10.75 -23.99
N GLU A 91 0.63 10.07 -23.44
CA GLU A 91 1.61 9.30 -24.21
C GLU A 91 0.97 8.03 -24.76
N GLY A 92 -0.04 7.49 -24.05
CA GLY A 92 -0.82 6.35 -24.45
C GLY A 92 -1.89 6.00 -23.42
N LEU A 93 -2.96 5.40 -23.89
CA LEU A 93 -4.02 4.82 -23.07
C LEU A 93 -3.92 3.31 -23.11
N VAL A 94 -4.14 2.67 -21.95
CA VAL A 94 -4.23 1.23 -21.80
C VAL A 94 -5.58 0.84 -21.24
N ALA A 95 -6.08 -0.31 -21.67
CA ALA A 95 -7.30 -0.88 -21.14
C ALA A 95 -7.02 -2.26 -20.58
N ALA A 96 -7.73 -2.60 -19.52
CA ALA A 96 -7.64 -3.90 -18.88
C ALA A 96 -9.00 -4.32 -18.31
N SER A 97 -9.22 -5.64 -18.22
CA SER A 97 -10.37 -6.23 -17.56
C SER A 97 -9.97 -7.48 -16.81
N PRO A 98 -10.25 -7.59 -15.50
CA PRO A 98 -10.00 -8.82 -14.76
C PRO A 98 -10.91 -9.94 -15.24
N ALA A 99 -10.38 -11.15 -15.25
CA ALA A 99 -11.13 -12.35 -15.62
C ALA A 99 -10.58 -13.58 -14.88
N THR A 100 -11.35 -14.65 -14.89
CA THR A 100 -10.93 -15.94 -14.37
C THR A 100 -10.86 -16.96 -15.51
N PHE A 101 -9.83 -17.81 -15.48
CA PHE A 101 -9.58 -18.80 -16.51
C PHE A 101 -9.42 -20.19 -15.90
N GLY A 102 -9.99 -21.18 -16.55
CA GLY A 102 -9.70 -22.59 -16.26
C GLY A 102 -8.35 -22.96 -16.87
N PHE A 103 -7.28 -22.95 -16.07
CA PHE A 103 -5.93 -23.35 -16.48
C PHE A 103 -5.73 -24.85 -16.39
N SER A 104 -5.28 -25.49 -17.46
CA SER A 104 -4.86 -26.89 -17.49
C SER A 104 -3.38 -26.99 -17.86
N PRO A 105 -2.52 -27.56 -16.99
CA PRO A 105 -1.09 -27.70 -17.25
C PRO A 105 -0.76 -28.71 -18.34
N GLY A 106 -1.71 -29.58 -18.72
CA GLY A 106 -1.52 -30.59 -19.75
C GLY A 106 -2.82 -31.34 -20.13
N PRO A 107 -2.80 -32.15 -21.18
CA PRO A 107 -3.95 -32.94 -21.62
C PRO A 107 -4.42 -33.88 -20.49
N GLY A 108 -5.74 -33.95 -20.26
CA GLY A 108 -6.35 -34.85 -19.25
C GLY A 108 -6.28 -34.37 -17.82
N THR A 109 -5.67 -33.22 -17.54
CA THR A 109 -5.68 -32.62 -16.20
C THR A 109 -6.93 -31.79 -15.98
N LEU A 110 -7.49 -31.88 -14.76
CA LEU A 110 -8.64 -31.02 -14.37
C LEU A 110 -8.21 -29.56 -14.37
N PRO A 111 -9.01 -28.67 -14.98
CA PRO A 111 -8.70 -27.25 -14.99
C PRO A 111 -8.79 -26.67 -13.58
N ARG A 112 -7.82 -25.79 -13.25
CA ARG A 112 -7.81 -25.01 -12.01
C ARG A 112 -8.17 -23.58 -12.34
N ILE A 113 -9.00 -22.96 -11.51
CA ILE A 113 -9.35 -21.55 -11.66
C ILE A 113 -8.13 -20.70 -11.36
N GLN A 114 -7.76 -19.83 -12.28
CA GLN A 114 -6.69 -18.86 -12.15
C GLN A 114 -7.22 -17.47 -12.48
N ALA A 115 -6.84 -16.48 -11.65
CA ALA A 115 -7.08 -15.09 -11.97
C ALA A 115 -6.19 -14.67 -13.15
N GLY A 116 -6.76 -13.94 -14.09
CA GLY A 116 -6.03 -13.37 -15.19
C GLY A 116 -6.58 -12.02 -15.58
N GLN A 117 -6.03 -11.45 -16.63
CA GLN A 117 -6.42 -10.11 -17.06
C GLN A 117 -6.35 -10.03 -18.60
N TYR A 118 -7.42 -9.55 -19.21
CA TYR A 118 -7.37 -9.06 -20.58
C TYR A 118 -6.72 -7.69 -20.58
N VAL A 119 -5.82 -7.43 -21.53
CA VAL A 119 -5.08 -6.17 -21.61
C VAL A 119 -4.93 -5.72 -23.07
N SER A 120 -4.88 -4.43 -23.30
CA SER A 120 -4.55 -3.88 -24.62
C SER A 120 -3.09 -4.20 -25.00
N ALA A 121 -2.79 -4.36 -26.29
CA ALA A 121 -1.43 -4.73 -26.75
C ALA A 121 -0.33 -3.76 -26.29
N ASN A 122 -0.66 -2.52 -26.03
CA ASN A 122 0.28 -1.50 -25.57
C ASN A 122 0.42 -1.42 -24.04
N TYR A 123 -0.20 -2.35 -23.29
CA TYR A 123 -0.33 -2.30 -21.84
C TYR A 123 1.01 -2.17 -21.11
N PHE A 124 1.92 -3.09 -21.35
CA PHE A 124 3.22 -3.09 -20.70
C PHE A 124 4.09 -1.90 -21.13
N ARG A 125 4.09 -1.59 -22.42
CA ARG A 125 4.86 -0.47 -22.98
C ARG A 125 4.46 0.88 -22.41
N VAL A 126 3.16 1.20 -22.36
CA VAL A 126 2.66 2.47 -21.81
C VAL A 126 2.90 2.56 -20.31
N LEU A 127 2.83 1.43 -19.60
CA LEU A 127 3.13 1.36 -18.16
C LEU A 127 4.63 1.40 -17.86
N GLY A 128 5.48 1.33 -18.88
CA GLY A 128 6.94 1.33 -18.72
C GLY A 128 7.45 0.05 -18.05
N VAL A 129 6.79 -1.07 -18.32
CA VAL A 129 7.13 -2.40 -17.78
C VAL A 129 7.73 -3.24 -18.92
N GLU A 130 8.95 -3.71 -18.73
CA GLU A 130 9.59 -4.62 -19.68
C GLU A 130 9.46 -6.06 -19.19
N PRO A 131 9.08 -7.02 -20.06
CA PRO A 131 9.07 -8.43 -19.72
C PRO A 131 10.47 -8.91 -19.26
N ALA A 132 10.52 -9.66 -18.16
CA ALA A 132 11.76 -10.25 -17.67
C ALA A 132 12.29 -11.36 -18.57
N LEU A 133 11.40 -12.02 -19.32
CA LEU A 133 11.72 -13.04 -20.31
C LEU A 133 10.79 -12.88 -21.53
N GLY A 134 11.31 -13.18 -22.70
CA GLY A 134 10.54 -13.15 -23.93
C GLY A 134 10.29 -11.74 -24.46
N ARG A 135 9.08 -11.46 -24.88
CA ARG A 135 8.68 -10.18 -25.50
C ARG A 135 7.31 -9.70 -25.04
N ASP A 136 7.04 -8.42 -25.26
CA ASP A 136 5.73 -7.79 -25.12
C ASP A 136 4.78 -8.18 -26.27
N PHE A 137 3.52 -7.87 -26.13
CA PHE A 137 2.53 -7.98 -27.17
C PHE A 137 2.88 -7.08 -28.38
N ARG A 138 2.61 -7.58 -29.58
CA ARG A 138 2.72 -6.79 -30.81
C ARG A 138 1.41 -6.07 -31.06
N PRO A 139 1.42 -4.88 -31.66
CA PRO A 139 0.20 -4.14 -31.96
C PRO A 139 -0.80 -4.89 -32.87
N ASP A 140 -0.31 -5.80 -33.71
CA ASP A 140 -1.14 -6.62 -34.58
C ASP A 140 -1.80 -7.82 -33.89
N GLU A 141 -1.28 -8.24 -32.72
CA GLU A 141 -1.85 -9.32 -31.91
C GLU A 141 -3.15 -8.93 -31.18
N ASP A 142 -3.52 -7.63 -31.18
CA ASP A 142 -4.75 -7.11 -30.58
C ASP A 142 -5.68 -6.43 -31.61
N ARG A 143 -5.44 -6.64 -32.91
CA ARG A 143 -6.24 -6.02 -33.99
C ARG A 143 -7.35 -6.89 -34.49
N VAL A 144 -7.12 -8.19 -34.54
CA VAL A 144 -8.06 -9.16 -35.17
C VAL A 144 -8.63 -10.05 -34.07
N GLU A 145 -9.93 -9.97 -33.92
CA GLU A 145 -10.67 -10.72 -32.91
C GLU A 145 -10.38 -12.24 -33.03
N GLY A 146 -9.99 -12.81 -31.86
CA GLY A 146 -9.80 -14.25 -31.70
C GLY A 146 -8.64 -14.87 -32.48
N ARG A 147 -7.82 -14.08 -33.20
CA ARG A 147 -6.78 -14.63 -34.09
C ARG A 147 -5.55 -15.10 -33.30
N ASP A 148 -5.02 -14.27 -32.44
CA ASP A 148 -3.69 -14.46 -31.84
C ASP A 148 -3.80 -14.93 -30.39
N ALA A 149 -3.80 -16.25 -30.20
CA ALA A 149 -3.81 -16.86 -28.88
C ALA A 149 -2.41 -16.84 -28.24
N VAL A 150 -2.01 -15.67 -27.76
CA VAL A 150 -0.73 -15.43 -27.06
C VAL A 150 -0.98 -15.00 -25.62
N VAL A 151 0.00 -15.27 -24.74
CA VAL A 151 -0.13 -14.99 -23.31
C VAL A 151 1.21 -14.57 -22.71
N ILE A 152 1.18 -13.61 -21.79
CA ILE A 152 2.31 -13.25 -20.92
C ILE A 152 1.97 -13.74 -19.52
N LEU A 153 2.89 -14.47 -18.89
CA LEU A 153 2.74 -14.98 -17.52
C LEU A 153 3.17 -13.93 -16.52
N SER A 154 2.54 -13.90 -15.35
CA SER A 154 3.13 -13.19 -14.21
C SER A 154 4.34 -13.94 -13.68
N HIS A 155 5.27 -13.22 -13.04
CA HIS A 155 6.45 -13.83 -12.42
C HIS A 155 6.07 -14.87 -11.37
N GLY A 156 5.08 -14.57 -10.52
CA GLY A 156 4.63 -15.48 -9.47
C GLY A 156 4.05 -16.79 -10.02
N PHE A 157 3.25 -16.71 -11.08
CA PHE A 157 2.67 -17.87 -11.74
C PHE A 157 3.74 -18.72 -12.43
N TRP A 158 4.68 -18.09 -13.16
CA TRP A 158 5.81 -18.77 -13.77
C TRP A 158 6.70 -19.46 -12.74
N ALA A 159 7.00 -18.79 -11.61
CA ALA A 159 7.80 -19.38 -10.54
C ALA A 159 7.10 -20.57 -9.87
N GLY A 160 5.81 -20.44 -9.58
CA GLY A 160 5.05 -21.45 -8.84
C GLY A 160 4.65 -22.67 -9.70
N GLN A 161 4.20 -22.45 -10.94
CA GLN A 161 3.69 -23.53 -11.80
C GLN A 161 4.77 -24.15 -12.69
N PHE A 162 5.78 -23.36 -13.07
CA PHE A 162 6.81 -23.79 -14.04
C PHE A 162 8.22 -23.82 -13.44
N GLY A 163 8.38 -23.65 -12.12
CA GLY A 163 9.66 -23.75 -11.42
C GLY A 163 10.74 -22.78 -11.93
N ARG A 164 10.35 -21.62 -12.47
CA ARG A 164 11.23 -20.64 -13.12
C ARG A 164 11.95 -21.18 -14.36
N ASN A 165 11.39 -22.20 -15.02
CA ASN A 165 12.00 -22.78 -16.21
C ASN A 165 11.84 -21.83 -17.41
N ARG A 166 12.97 -21.45 -18.02
CA ARG A 166 12.99 -20.56 -19.21
C ARG A 166 12.41 -21.21 -20.47
N SER A 167 12.36 -22.55 -20.54
CA SER A 167 11.77 -23.26 -21.66
C SER A 167 10.25 -23.10 -21.80
N VAL A 168 9.62 -22.38 -20.84
CA VAL A 168 8.21 -22.00 -20.93
C VAL A 168 7.92 -21.08 -22.13
N LEU A 169 8.93 -20.30 -22.58
CA LEU A 169 8.78 -19.47 -23.78
C LEU A 169 8.56 -20.34 -25.02
N GLY A 170 7.53 -20.00 -25.80
CA GLY A 170 7.11 -20.77 -26.97
C GLY A 170 6.29 -22.03 -26.64
N SER A 171 6.20 -22.44 -25.36
CA SER A 171 5.32 -23.54 -24.97
C SER A 171 3.85 -23.11 -25.04
N ARG A 172 2.95 -24.09 -25.05
CA ARG A 172 1.50 -23.86 -25.06
C ARG A 172 0.93 -24.15 -23.67
N ILE A 173 0.09 -23.25 -23.21
CA ILE A 173 -0.76 -23.46 -22.03
C ILE A 173 -2.22 -23.43 -22.45
N ARG A 174 -3.06 -24.19 -21.76
CA ARG A 174 -4.48 -24.26 -22.06
C ARG A 174 -5.28 -23.43 -21.08
N LEU A 175 -6.03 -22.45 -21.62
CA LEU A 175 -6.92 -21.57 -20.86
C LEU A 175 -8.34 -21.70 -21.45
N ASN A 176 -9.32 -22.08 -20.62
CA ASN A 176 -10.71 -22.34 -21.05
C ASN A 176 -10.81 -23.22 -22.31
N GLY A 177 -9.94 -24.23 -22.42
CA GLY A 177 -9.94 -25.16 -23.56
C GLY A 177 -9.19 -24.67 -24.80
N ILE A 178 -8.69 -23.44 -24.83
CA ILE A 178 -7.92 -22.86 -25.94
C ILE A 178 -6.43 -22.88 -25.60
N ASP A 179 -5.60 -23.27 -26.58
CA ASP A 179 -4.16 -23.31 -26.43
C ASP A 179 -3.53 -21.94 -26.74
N PHE A 180 -2.84 -21.36 -25.78
CA PHE A 180 -2.14 -20.09 -25.88
C PHE A 180 -0.62 -20.30 -25.92
N ALA A 181 0.07 -19.61 -26.81
CA ALA A 181 1.52 -19.58 -26.85
C ALA A 181 2.08 -18.59 -25.79
N VAL A 182 2.95 -19.07 -24.93
CA VAL A 182 3.64 -18.20 -23.95
C VAL A 182 4.70 -17.39 -24.67
N ILE A 183 4.53 -16.06 -24.75
CA ILE A 183 5.43 -15.14 -25.43
C ILE A 183 6.35 -14.37 -24.49
N GLY A 184 6.01 -14.28 -23.22
CA GLY A 184 6.78 -13.53 -22.25
C GLY A 184 6.40 -13.84 -20.81
N VAL A 185 7.23 -13.33 -19.89
CA VAL A 185 7.02 -13.36 -18.45
C VAL A 185 7.21 -11.95 -17.91
N ALA A 186 6.26 -11.43 -17.18
CA ALA A 186 6.34 -10.12 -16.53
C ALA A 186 7.44 -10.13 -15.44
N PRO A 187 8.06 -8.98 -15.14
CA PRO A 187 9.08 -8.90 -14.09
C PRO A 187 8.48 -9.09 -12.69
N GLU A 188 9.31 -9.53 -11.75
CA GLU A 188 8.90 -9.78 -10.36
C GLU A 188 8.35 -8.53 -9.67
N SER A 189 8.84 -7.36 -10.05
CA SER A 189 8.40 -6.06 -9.54
C SER A 189 6.99 -5.67 -9.98
N PHE A 190 6.46 -6.29 -11.05
CA PHE A 190 5.15 -5.96 -11.60
C PHE A 190 4.10 -6.98 -11.17
N THR A 191 3.28 -6.60 -10.21
CA THR A 191 2.19 -7.45 -9.66
C THR A 191 0.82 -7.16 -10.26
N GLY A 192 0.76 -6.37 -11.33
CA GLY A 192 -0.49 -5.87 -11.91
C GLY A 192 -0.90 -4.51 -11.33
N ILE A 193 -1.93 -3.90 -11.90
CA ILE A 193 -2.46 -2.61 -11.45
C ILE A 193 -3.63 -2.80 -10.48
N ASP A 194 -4.64 -3.58 -10.88
CA ASP A 194 -5.89 -3.75 -10.12
C ASP A 194 -5.87 -5.05 -9.30
N THR A 195 -5.34 -6.12 -9.88
CA THR A 195 -5.27 -7.46 -9.29
C THR A 195 -3.91 -8.07 -9.60
N GLY A 196 -3.51 -9.11 -8.88
CA GLY A 196 -2.31 -9.90 -9.19
C GLY A 196 -2.65 -11.06 -10.13
N PRO A 197 -2.80 -10.83 -11.46
CA PRO A 197 -3.19 -11.87 -12.38
C PRO A 197 -2.09 -12.91 -12.56
N ALA A 198 -2.46 -14.16 -12.77
CA ALA A 198 -1.53 -15.21 -13.20
C ALA A 198 -1.10 -15.04 -14.66
N VAL A 199 -2.01 -14.55 -15.49
CA VAL A 199 -1.82 -14.44 -16.93
C VAL A 199 -2.40 -13.14 -17.48
N TYR A 200 -1.74 -12.61 -18.53
CA TYR A 200 -2.20 -11.46 -19.32
C TYR A 200 -2.50 -11.91 -20.75
N ILE A 201 -3.66 -11.55 -21.28
CA ILE A 201 -4.17 -11.98 -22.58
C ILE A 201 -4.62 -10.75 -23.38
N PRO A 202 -4.38 -10.66 -24.70
CA PRO A 202 -4.87 -9.54 -25.53
C PRO A 202 -6.39 -9.38 -25.46
N LEU A 203 -6.88 -8.14 -25.46
CA LEU A 203 -8.33 -7.82 -25.47
C LEU A 203 -9.06 -8.47 -26.64
N ALA A 204 -8.42 -8.57 -27.80
CA ALA A 204 -9.00 -9.21 -28.99
C ALA A 204 -9.37 -10.68 -28.79
N MET A 205 -8.84 -11.35 -27.76
CA MET A 205 -9.21 -12.73 -27.43
C MET A 205 -10.44 -12.84 -26.53
N SER A 206 -10.95 -11.71 -25.98
CA SER A 206 -12.04 -11.73 -25.01
C SER A 206 -13.35 -12.35 -25.54
N PRO A 207 -13.82 -12.08 -26.77
CA PRO A 207 -15.06 -12.68 -27.25
C PRO A 207 -14.95 -14.20 -27.39
N ARG A 208 -13.79 -14.69 -27.85
CA ARG A 208 -13.55 -16.13 -28.01
C ARG A 208 -13.56 -16.90 -26.70
N LEU A 209 -13.29 -16.21 -25.60
CA LEU A 209 -13.32 -16.76 -24.24
C LEU A 209 -14.62 -16.43 -23.49
N GLY A 210 -15.62 -15.84 -24.19
CA GLY A 210 -16.93 -15.51 -23.62
C GLY A 210 -16.91 -14.34 -22.63
N HIS A 211 -16.00 -13.37 -22.81
CA HIS A 211 -15.87 -12.22 -21.92
C HIS A 211 -15.84 -10.91 -22.71
N GLY A 212 -16.69 -9.95 -22.30
CA GLY A 212 -16.75 -8.63 -22.89
C GLY A 212 -17.33 -8.60 -24.31
N ASP A 213 -17.57 -7.40 -24.82
CA ASP A 213 -18.06 -7.15 -26.18
C ASP A 213 -17.22 -6.05 -26.82
N LEU A 214 -16.60 -6.36 -27.97
CA LEU A 214 -15.75 -5.41 -28.69
C LEU A 214 -16.57 -4.51 -29.64
N HIS A 215 -17.85 -4.82 -29.88
CA HIS A 215 -18.69 -4.16 -30.87
C HIS A 215 -19.80 -3.29 -30.26
N SER A 216 -20.06 -3.42 -28.95
CA SER A 216 -21.07 -2.62 -28.24
C SER A 216 -20.46 -1.42 -27.54
N ARG A 217 -21.12 -0.27 -27.65
CA ARG A 217 -20.83 0.94 -26.83
C ARG A 217 -21.60 0.97 -25.52
N ASP A 218 -22.66 0.16 -25.40
CA ASP A 218 -23.56 0.19 -24.25
C ASP A 218 -23.01 -0.56 -23.05
N ILE A 219 -22.09 -1.50 -23.30
CA ILE A 219 -21.52 -2.36 -22.27
C ILE A 219 -20.11 -1.89 -21.95
N GLY A 220 -19.98 -1.20 -20.83
CA GLY A 220 -18.66 -0.89 -20.26
C GLY A 220 -18.14 -2.08 -19.47
N TRP A 221 -16.91 -2.52 -19.77
CA TRP A 221 -16.25 -3.63 -19.08
C TRP A 221 -14.74 -3.43 -18.89
N LEU A 222 -14.19 -2.33 -19.43
CA LEU A 222 -12.78 -2.00 -19.37
C LEU A 222 -12.47 -0.97 -18.32
N SER A 223 -11.46 -1.24 -17.51
CA SER A 223 -10.73 -0.24 -16.72
C SER A 223 -9.68 0.41 -17.61
N VAL A 224 -9.74 1.72 -17.76
CA VAL A 224 -8.81 2.47 -18.63
C VAL A 224 -7.88 3.32 -17.78
N ARG A 225 -6.59 3.27 -18.14
CA ARG A 225 -5.57 4.14 -17.56
C ARG A 225 -4.78 4.82 -18.67
N GLY A 226 -4.24 5.99 -18.36
CA GLY A 226 -3.42 6.74 -19.30
C GLY A 226 -2.17 7.27 -18.63
N ARG A 227 -1.05 7.26 -19.38
CA ARG A 227 0.16 7.95 -18.98
C ARG A 227 0.10 9.37 -19.51
N LEU A 228 0.06 10.36 -18.63
CA LEU A 228 0.08 11.77 -18.98
C LEU A 228 1.40 12.13 -19.70
N ARG A 229 1.34 13.05 -20.64
CA ARG A 229 2.56 13.69 -21.16
C ARG A 229 3.21 14.55 -20.08
N PRO A 230 4.54 14.78 -20.13
CA PRO A 230 5.25 15.50 -19.06
C PRO A 230 4.66 16.86 -18.68
N ASP A 231 4.15 17.59 -19.66
CA ASP A 231 3.69 18.98 -19.51
C ASP A 231 2.17 19.10 -19.40
N VAL A 232 1.45 17.99 -19.20
CA VAL A 232 -0.01 17.97 -19.16
C VAL A 232 -0.52 17.70 -17.76
N SER A 233 -1.36 18.59 -17.24
CA SER A 233 -2.02 18.39 -15.95
C SER A 233 -3.23 17.45 -16.08
N VAL A 234 -3.68 16.91 -14.93
CA VAL A 234 -4.88 16.05 -14.85
C VAL A 234 -6.12 16.78 -15.36
N GLU A 235 -6.22 18.09 -15.10
CA GLU A 235 -7.32 18.95 -15.54
C GLU A 235 -7.34 19.12 -17.05
N GLN A 236 -6.17 19.32 -17.66
CA GLN A 236 -6.03 19.43 -19.12
C GLN A 236 -6.38 18.12 -19.79
N ALA A 237 -5.89 16.98 -19.25
CA ALA A 237 -6.22 15.66 -19.74
C ALA A 237 -7.72 15.35 -19.61
N ARG A 238 -8.36 15.81 -18.51
CA ARG A 238 -9.81 15.70 -18.33
C ARG A 238 -10.58 16.50 -19.38
N ALA A 239 -10.14 17.71 -19.69
CA ALA A 239 -10.76 18.54 -20.72
C ALA A 239 -10.62 17.91 -22.11
N ASP A 240 -9.46 17.35 -22.42
CA ASP A 240 -9.18 16.65 -23.70
C ASP A 240 -10.11 15.45 -23.90
N ILE A 241 -10.13 14.51 -22.97
CA ILE A 241 -11.02 13.33 -23.02
C ILE A 241 -12.48 13.74 -22.96
N GLY A 242 -12.83 14.75 -22.16
CA GLY A 242 -14.19 15.31 -22.08
C GLY A 242 -14.68 15.86 -23.42
N GLY A 243 -13.81 16.52 -24.18
CA GLY A 243 -14.10 17.00 -25.52
C GLY A 243 -14.40 15.87 -26.50
N ILE A 244 -13.60 14.80 -26.47
CA ILE A 244 -13.83 13.59 -27.30
C ILE A 244 -15.17 12.95 -26.92
N ALA A 245 -15.43 12.77 -25.62
CA ALA A 245 -16.67 12.18 -25.13
C ALA A 245 -17.90 12.98 -25.54
N ALA A 246 -17.84 14.32 -25.46
CA ALA A 246 -18.94 15.20 -25.91
C ALA A 246 -19.19 15.09 -27.43
N GLY A 247 -18.13 14.85 -28.21
CA GLY A 247 -18.25 14.52 -29.64
C GLY A 247 -18.96 13.19 -29.88
N LEU A 248 -18.56 12.16 -29.11
CA LEU A 248 -19.18 10.85 -29.19
C LEU A 248 -20.66 10.85 -28.75
N ASP A 249 -21.03 11.64 -27.73
CA ASP A 249 -22.43 11.76 -27.31
C ASP A 249 -23.33 12.38 -28.38
N LYS A 250 -22.80 13.24 -29.24
CA LYS A 250 -23.52 13.80 -30.38
C LYS A 250 -23.70 12.80 -31.51
N LEU A 251 -22.66 11.96 -31.76
CA LEU A 251 -22.67 10.98 -32.83
C LEU A 251 -23.43 9.69 -32.44
N TYR A 252 -23.36 9.32 -31.19
CA TYR A 252 -23.94 8.10 -30.62
C TYR A 252 -24.72 8.43 -29.34
N PRO A 253 -25.90 9.07 -29.48
CA PRO A 253 -26.72 9.39 -28.31
C PRO A 253 -27.19 8.09 -27.65
N LEU A 254 -26.68 7.80 -26.46
CA LEU A 254 -27.14 6.70 -25.61
C LEU A 254 -28.43 7.13 -24.93
N THR A 255 -29.47 6.33 -25.04
CA THR A 255 -30.87 6.69 -24.70
C THR A 255 -31.09 7.11 -23.26
N ASP A 256 -30.14 6.77 -22.31
CA ASP A 256 -30.29 7.08 -20.87
C ASP A 256 -29.01 7.49 -20.16
N ARG A 257 -27.92 7.82 -20.87
CA ARG A 257 -26.61 8.00 -20.23
C ARG A 257 -25.86 9.22 -20.73
N VAL A 258 -25.82 10.26 -19.91
CA VAL A 258 -24.83 11.32 -20.09
C VAL A 258 -23.48 10.78 -19.61
N ARG A 259 -22.51 10.64 -20.53
CA ARG A 259 -21.14 10.24 -20.19
C ARG A 259 -20.42 11.35 -19.43
N ARG A 260 -20.39 11.28 -18.12
CA ARG A 260 -19.53 12.18 -17.33
C ARG A 260 -18.16 11.53 -17.18
N ILE A 261 -17.24 11.96 -18.02
CA ILE A 261 -15.85 11.49 -17.94
C ILE A 261 -15.17 12.09 -16.71
N GLN A 262 -14.46 11.23 -16.01
CA GLN A 262 -13.57 11.60 -14.91
C GLN A 262 -12.16 11.12 -15.24
N VAL A 263 -11.19 12.03 -15.11
CA VAL A 263 -9.75 11.69 -15.07
C VAL A 263 -9.29 11.95 -13.65
N GLN A 264 -8.78 10.93 -13.01
CA GLN A 264 -8.48 10.92 -11.57
C GLN A 264 -7.14 10.27 -11.30
N THR A 265 -6.49 10.71 -10.24
CA THR A 265 -5.32 9.99 -9.72
C THR A 265 -5.74 8.63 -9.19
N GLU A 266 -4.80 7.67 -9.13
CA GLU A 266 -5.08 6.34 -8.62
C GLU A 266 -5.62 6.35 -7.18
N LEU A 267 -5.11 7.24 -6.34
CA LEU A 267 -5.60 7.39 -4.97
C LEU A 267 -7.07 7.84 -4.93
N GLN A 268 -7.44 8.83 -5.75
CA GLN A 268 -8.83 9.29 -5.86
C GLN A 268 -9.73 8.16 -6.33
N LEU A 269 -9.29 7.38 -7.32
CA LEU A 269 -10.05 6.25 -7.82
C LEU A 269 -10.28 5.20 -6.73
N ARG A 270 -9.25 4.80 -5.99
CA ARG A 270 -9.35 3.80 -4.90
C ARG A 270 -10.30 4.24 -3.79
N VAL A 271 -10.21 5.51 -3.38
CA VAL A 271 -11.11 6.08 -2.36
C VAL A 271 -12.56 6.08 -2.85
N GLU A 272 -12.79 6.46 -4.10
CA GLU A 272 -14.14 6.48 -4.68
C GLU A 272 -14.71 5.08 -4.99
N GLN A 273 -13.87 4.12 -5.36
CA GLN A 273 -14.31 2.74 -5.65
C GLN A 273 -14.79 2.03 -4.40
N SER A 274 -14.15 2.29 -3.27
CA SER A 274 -14.45 1.62 -2.01
C SER A 274 -14.47 2.61 -0.84
N PRO A 275 -15.50 3.47 -0.73
CA PRO A 275 -15.60 4.44 0.37
C PRO A 275 -15.59 3.76 1.74
N ALA A 276 -16.22 2.58 1.85
CA ALA A 276 -16.23 1.79 3.08
C ALA A 276 -14.81 1.31 3.45
N THR A 277 -14.02 0.87 2.47
CA THR A 277 -12.62 0.48 2.69
C THR A 277 -11.78 1.68 3.13
N ALA A 278 -11.94 2.83 2.47
CA ALA A 278 -11.25 4.06 2.86
C ALA A 278 -11.63 4.49 4.30
N ALA A 279 -12.91 4.48 4.65
CA ALA A 279 -13.39 4.77 6.00
C ALA A 279 -12.84 3.77 7.04
N MET A 280 -12.81 2.48 6.71
CA MET A 280 -12.23 1.45 7.56
C MET A 280 -10.72 1.69 7.77
N MET A 281 -9.96 2.07 6.73
CA MET A 281 -8.54 2.38 6.86
C MET A 281 -8.30 3.60 7.76
N ILE A 282 -9.10 4.65 7.63
CA ILE A 282 -9.05 5.83 8.51
C ILE A 282 -9.34 5.41 9.97
N MET A 283 -10.37 4.60 10.20
CA MET A 283 -10.72 4.10 11.52
C MET A 283 -9.58 3.27 12.12
N LEU A 284 -8.96 2.37 11.34
CA LEU A 284 -7.81 1.58 11.77
C LEU A 284 -6.60 2.47 12.09
N ALA A 285 -6.34 3.50 11.29
CA ALA A 285 -5.28 4.46 11.56
C ALA A 285 -5.50 5.24 12.86
N LEU A 286 -6.74 5.68 13.12
CA LEU A 286 -7.12 6.36 14.37
C LEU A 286 -6.99 5.42 15.57
N LEU A 287 -7.41 4.16 15.44
CA LEU A 287 -7.26 3.14 16.48
C LEU A 287 -5.76 2.89 16.78
N ALA A 288 -4.95 2.73 15.75
CA ALA A 288 -3.52 2.53 15.89
C ALA A 288 -2.84 3.73 16.60
N LEU A 289 -3.22 4.95 16.21
CA LEU A 289 -2.75 6.17 16.87
C LEU A 289 -3.17 6.22 18.35
N SER A 290 -4.41 5.82 18.66
CA SER A 290 -4.91 5.75 20.04
C SER A 290 -4.12 4.76 20.88
N VAL A 291 -3.81 3.57 20.35
CA VAL A 291 -2.97 2.56 21.01
C VAL A 291 -1.56 3.11 21.29
N LEU A 292 -0.97 3.80 20.32
CA LEU A 292 0.34 4.44 20.49
C LEU A 292 0.30 5.53 21.58
N LEU A 293 -0.74 6.37 21.59
CA LEU A 293 -0.90 7.42 22.62
C LEU A 293 -1.07 6.82 24.02
N VAL A 294 -1.84 5.73 24.16
CA VAL A 294 -1.98 5.02 25.44
C VAL A 294 -0.63 4.43 25.88
N ALA A 295 0.11 3.80 24.95
CA ALA A 295 1.44 3.28 25.27
C ALA A 295 2.39 4.40 25.75
N CYS A 296 2.40 5.53 25.06
CA CYS A 296 3.18 6.70 25.45
C CYS A 296 2.75 7.27 26.81
N ALA A 297 1.44 7.37 27.09
CA ALA A 297 0.91 7.82 28.37
C ALA A 297 1.29 6.88 29.52
N ASN A 298 1.24 5.56 29.30
CA ASN A 298 1.68 4.56 30.26
C ASN A 298 3.16 4.73 30.62
N VAL A 299 4.02 4.87 29.61
CA VAL A 299 5.46 5.08 29.82
C VAL A 299 5.71 6.43 30.53
N ALA A 300 4.97 7.49 30.17
CA ALA A 300 5.04 8.77 30.84
C ALA A 300 4.66 8.68 32.33
N GLY A 301 3.58 7.98 32.65
CA GLY A 301 3.14 7.72 34.02
C GLY A 301 4.18 6.94 34.83
N LEU A 302 4.76 5.90 34.21
CA LEU A 302 5.82 5.11 34.81
C LEU A 302 7.10 5.95 35.07
N LEU A 303 7.53 6.77 34.13
CA LEU A 303 8.68 7.66 34.27
C LEU A 303 8.43 8.70 35.36
N LEU A 304 7.21 9.27 35.44
CA LEU A 304 6.84 10.23 36.46
C LEU A 304 6.83 9.61 37.86
N SER A 305 6.25 8.43 38.03
CA SER A 305 6.25 7.66 39.27
C SER A 305 7.69 7.42 39.77
N ARG A 306 8.56 6.95 38.85
CA ARG A 306 9.97 6.71 39.17
C ARG A 306 10.73 7.99 39.54
N ALA A 307 10.45 9.09 38.85
CA ALA A 307 11.06 10.37 39.11
C ALA A 307 10.65 10.92 40.52
N ARG A 308 9.38 10.70 40.92
CA ARG A 308 8.90 11.03 42.30
C ARG A 308 9.60 10.17 43.34
N ALA A 309 9.74 8.87 43.13
CA ALA A 309 10.44 7.97 44.05
C ALA A 309 11.91 8.36 44.27
N ARG A 310 12.55 9.00 43.27
CA ARG A 310 13.93 9.47 43.30
C ARG A 310 14.09 10.95 43.70
N SER A 311 13.02 11.63 44.08
CA SER A 311 13.04 13.07 44.35
C SER A 311 14.04 13.45 45.45
N ARG A 312 14.15 12.63 46.51
CA ARG A 312 15.16 12.85 47.60
C ARG A 312 16.60 12.71 47.10
N GLU A 313 16.89 11.69 46.26
CA GLU A 313 18.22 11.49 45.69
C GLU A 313 18.60 12.67 44.76
N ILE A 314 17.64 13.14 43.97
CA ILE A 314 17.83 14.29 43.06
C ILE A 314 18.04 15.57 43.86
N ALA A 315 17.27 15.80 44.94
CA ALA A 315 17.44 16.96 45.84
C ALA A 315 18.81 16.94 46.52
N LEU A 316 19.27 15.78 46.99
CA LEU A 316 20.60 15.62 47.61
C LEU A 316 21.72 15.95 46.61
N ARG A 317 21.62 15.46 45.37
CA ARG A 317 22.60 15.75 44.31
C ARG A 317 22.66 17.24 43.95
N LEU A 318 21.49 17.90 43.90
CA LEU A 318 21.43 19.36 43.70
C LEU A 318 22.06 20.11 44.85
N ALA A 319 21.85 19.69 46.12
CA ALA A 319 22.44 20.29 47.29
C ALA A 319 23.98 20.15 47.35
N ILE A 320 24.54 19.07 46.79
CA ILE A 320 26.00 18.84 46.68
C ILE A 320 26.59 19.53 45.42
N GLY A 321 25.78 20.31 44.66
CA GLY A 321 26.27 21.15 43.57
C GLY A 321 26.15 20.53 42.16
N ALA A 322 25.39 19.43 41.97
CA ALA A 322 25.14 18.93 40.65
C ALA A 322 24.31 19.92 39.80
N SER A 323 24.72 20.15 38.55
CA SER A 323 23.99 21.07 37.67
C SER A 323 22.64 20.47 37.23
N ARG A 324 21.60 21.31 37.21
CA ARG A 324 20.25 20.93 36.74
C ARG A 324 20.27 20.31 35.33
N GLY A 325 21.09 20.88 34.42
CA GLY A 325 21.26 20.38 33.06
C GLY A 325 21.85 18.98 33.00
N ALA A 326 22.75 18.61 33.93
CA ALA A 326 23.30 17.27 34.00
C ALA A 326 22.24 16.22 34.38
N LEU A 327 21.35 16.56 35.33
CA LEU A 327 20.24 15.71 35.76
C LEU A 327 19.19 15.53 34.66
N VAL A 328 18.79 16.63 34.00
CA VAL A 328 17.84 16.58 32.88
C VAL A 328 18.41 15.71 31.76
N ARG A 329 19.69 15.90 31.38
CA ARG A 329 20.35 15.09 30.36
C ARG A 329 20.40 13.61 30.75
N GLN A 330 20.61 13.29 32.02
CA GLN A 330 20.59 11.91 32.49
C GLN A 330 19.20 11.27 32.32
N LEU A 331 18.13 11.97 32.77
CA LEU A 331 16.75 11.49 32.64
C LEU A 331 16.33 11.30 31.17
N LEU A 332 16.75 12.24 30.31
CA LEU A 332 16.51 12.12 28.86
C LEU A 332 17.24 10.92 28.25
N LEU A 333 18.48 10.63 28.67
CA LEU A 333 19.21 9.45 28.22
C LEU A 333 18.54 8.15 28.69
N GLU A 334 18.03 8.08 29.91
CA GLU A 334 17.26 6.94 30.40
C GLU A 334 16.00 6.71 29.55
N SER A 335 15.23 7.77 29.28
CA SER A 335 14.02 7.72 28.44
C SER A 335 14.33 7.33 27.00
N LEU A 336 15.42 7.87 26.44
CA LEU A 336 15.87 7.56 25.08
C LEU A 336 16.27 6.08 24.92
N LEU A 337 16.96 5.52 25.92
CA LEU A 337 17.31 4.09 25.90
C LEU A 337 16.07 3.19 25.92
N VAL A 338 15.07 3.53 26.73
CA VAL A 338 13.79 2.82 26.77
C VAL A 338 13.07 2.94 25.42
N ALA A 339 13.06 4.13 24.82
CA ALA A 339 12.44 4.35 23.52
C ALA A 339 13.13 3.56 22.39
N ILE A 340 14.47 3.53 22.38
CA ILE A 340 15.23 2.73 21.40
C ILE A 340 14.96 1.24 21.58
N ALA A 341 15.00 0.73 22.81
CA ALA A 341 14.73 -0.68 23.08
C ALA A 341 13.28 -1.06 22.73
N GLY A 342 12.30 -0.20 23.08
CA GLY A 342 10.92 -0.34 22.68
C GLY A 342 10.73 -0.29 21.16
N GLY A 343 11.45 0.62 20.47
CA GLY A 343 11.45 0.71 19.01
C GLY A 343 11.97 -0.54 18.32
N LEU A 344 13.09 -1.09 18.79
CA LEU A 344 13.64 -2.35 18.28
C LEU A 344 12.67 -3.52 18.51
N GLY A 345 12.05 -3.62 19.69
CA GLY A 345 10.98 -4.57 19.96
C GLY A 345 9.78 -4.37 19.04
N GLY A 346 9.40 -3.12 18.78
CA GLY A 346 8.31 -2.73 17.87
C GLY A 346 8.54 -3.20 16.44
N VAL A 347 9.78 -3.13 15.93
CA VAL A 347 10.15 -3.68 14.60
C VAL A 347 9.86 -5.18 14.53
N VAL A 348 10.23 -5.92 15.58
CA VAL A 348 9.97 -7.37 15.64
C VAL A 348 8.48 -7.65 15.66
N VAL A 349 7.70 -6.91 16.46
CA VAL A 349 6.24 -7.06 16.54
C VAL A 349 5.59 -6.70 15.20
N ALA A 350 6.04 -5.63 14.53
CA ALA A 350 5.54 -5.22 13.22
C ALA A 350 5.80 -6.29 12.14
N ASP A 351 7.01 -6.86 12.11
CA ASP A 351 7.38 -7.91 11.15
C ASP A 351 6.55 -9.18 11.37
N GLN A 352 6.38 -9.63 12.62
CA GLN A 352 5.53 -10.78 12.93
C GLN A 352 4.06 -10.51 12.62
N GLY A 353 3.57 -9.30 12.90
CA GLY A 353 2.21 -8.86 12.54
C GLY A 353 1.99 -8.88 11.03
N ALA A 354 2.92 -8.33 10.25
CA ALA A 354 2.85 -8.34 8.79
C ALA A 354 2.84 -9.76 8.21
N ARG A 355 3.69 -10.65 8.72
CA ARG A 355 3.72 -12.08 8.35
C ARG A 355 2.44 -12.82 8.74
N PHE A 356 1.86 -12.49 9.87
CA PHE A 356 0.59 -13.06 10.32
C PHE A 356 -0.54 -12.68 9.37
N PHE A 357 -0.66 -11.39 9.00
CA PHE A 357 -1.64 -10.92 8.03
C PHE A 357 -1.43 -11.53 6.64
N ALA A 358 -0.17 -11.67 6.20
CA ALA A 358 0.15 -12.30 4.91
C ALA A 358 -0.22 -13.79 4.84
N ARG A 359 -0.31 -14.48 5.98
CA ARG A 359 -0.70 -15.89 6.07
C ARG A 359 -2.20 -16.11 6.24
N MET A 360 -2.96 -15.07 6.57
CA MET A 360 -4.41 -15.19 6.65
C MET A 360 -4.97 -15.54 5.27
N PRO A 361 -5.69 -16.66 5.13
CA PRO A 361 -6.43 -16.94 3.91
C PRO A 361 -7.57 -15.91 3.84
N PHE A 362 -7.34 -14.80 3.16
CA PHE A 362 -8.47 -13.99 2.74
C PHE A 362 -9.27 -14.86 1.76
N PRO A 363 -10.60 -14.97 1.93
CA PRO A 363 -11.46 -15.69 1.01
C PRO A 363 -11.66 -14.85 -0.25
N SER A 364 -10.55 -14.52 -0.92
CA SER A 364 -10.56 -13.88 -2.21
C SER A 364 -9.76 -14.78 -3.14
N ASP A 365 -10.47 -15.46 -4.03
CA ASP A 365 -9.91 -16.05 -5.25
C ASP A 365 -9.23 -14.98 -6.14
N LEU A 366 -9.21 -13.77 -5.67
CA LEU A 366 -8.60 -12.56 -6.21
C LEU A 366 -7.20 -12.42 -5.63
N GLY A 367 -6.23 -13.11 -6.12
CA GLY A 367 -4.79 -13.14 -5.80
C GLY A 367 -4.12 -11.86 -5.26
N PHE A 368 -4.67 -11.29 -4.19
CA PHE A 368 -3.99 -10.23 -3.43
C PHE A 368 -2.82 -10.85 -2.67
N SER A 369 -1.64 -10.82 -3.27
CA SER A 369 -0.42 -11.01 -2.50
C SER A 369 -0.13 -9.69 -1.77
N ILE A 370 -0.57 -9.60 -0.52
CA ILE A 370 -0.09 -8.53 0.38
C ILE A 370 1.40 -8.83 0.55
N GLY A 371 2.23 -8.06 -0.12
CA GLY A 371 3.68 -8.17 0.06
C GLY A 371 4.00 -7.92 1.54
N ALA A 372 4.47 -8.96 2.23
CA ALA A 372 4.75 -8.96 3.67
C ALA A 372 5.99 -8.14 4.06
N THR A 373 6.37 -7.15 3.27
CA THR A 373 7.51 -6.28 3.58
C THR A 373 7.01 -5.10 4.41
N VAL A 374 7.47 -5.04 5.66
CA VAL A 374 7.23 -3.89 6.53
C VAL A 374 7.80 -2.64 5.87
N ASP A 375 6.97 -1.62 5.67
CA ASP A 375 7.42 -0.38 5.06
C ASP A 375 8.36 0.36 6.04
N HIS A 376 9.61 0.59 5.59
CA HIS A 376 10.61 1.32 6.35
C HIS A 376 10.19 2.78 6.66
N ARG A 377 9.32 3.38 5.84
CA ARG A 377 8.74 4.72 6.10
C ARG A 377 7.80 4.69 7.29
N ALA A 378 6.95 3.67 7.39
CA ALA A 378 6.06 3.46 8.53
C ALA A 378 6.85 3.23 9.82
N LEU A 379 7.89 2.41 9.77
CA LEU A 379 8.78 2.18 10.91
C LEU A 379 9.49 3.46 11.34
N LEU A 380 10.03 4.22 10.40
CA LEU A 380 10.70 5.48 10.73
C LEU A 380 9.74 6.49 11.35
N PHE A 381 8.54 6.64 10.78
CA PHE A 381 7.51 7.53 11.29
C PHE A 381 7.09 7.15 12.71
N THR A 382 6.77 5.88 12.98
CA THR A 382 6.34 5.42 14.30
C THR A 382 7.46 5.48 15.33
N LEU A 383 8.71 5.22 14.92
CA LEU A 383 9.89 5.40 15.76
C LEU A 383 10.08 6.88 16.13
N LEU A 384 9.98 7.79 15.17
CA LEU A 384 10.10 9.23 15.41
C LEU A 384 8.98 9.74 16.33
N VAL A 385 7.73 9.35 16.09
CA VAL A 385 6.59 9.73 16.94
C VAL A 385 6.78 9.21 18.37
N SER A 386 7.23 7.96 18.51
CA SER A 386 7.50 7.36 19.82
C SER A 386 8.65 8.06 20.55
N MET A 387 9.75 8.38 19.86
CA MET A 387 10.85 9.15 20.42
C MET A 387 10.40 10.55 20.83
N MET A 388 9.69 11.27 19.98
CA MET A 388 9.14 12.60 20.31
C MET A 388 8.22 12.54 21.51
N SER A 389 7.29 11.59 21.56
CA SER A 389 6.40 11.39 22.71
C SER A 389 7.18 11.10 23.98
N THR A 390 8.15 10.19 23.93
CA THR A 390 8.96 9.82 25.10
C THR A 390 9.80 11.00 25.61
N VAL A 391 10.36 11.80 24.69
CA VAL A 391 11.09 13.03 25.05
C VAL A 391 10.13 14.06 25.64
N PHE A 392 8.98 14.29 25.04
CA PHE A 392 8.00 15.30 25.47
C PHE A 392 7.45 14.97 26.86
N PHE A 393 7.04 13.73 27.09
CA PHE A 393 6.52 13.25 28.36
C PHE A 393 7.63 13.02 29.40
N GLY A 394 8.88 12.78 28.98
CA GLY A 394 10.03 12.71 29.89
C GLY A 394 10.55 14.09 30.34
N LEU A 395 10.48 15.10 29.46
CA LEU A 395 10.94 16.48 29.76
C LEU A 395 10.05 17.19 30.79
N GLY A 396 8.72 17.03 30.67
CA GLY A 396 7.78 17.70 31.59
C GLY A 396 8.02 17.38 33.06
N PRO A 397 8.07 16.10 33.46
CA PRO A 397 8.45 15.68 34.81
C PRO A 397 9.88 16.09 35.21
N ALA A 398 10.84 15.93 34.29
CA ALA A 398 12.24 16.29 34.54
C ALA A 398 12.39 17.77 34.88
N LEU A 399 11.69 18.67 34.17
CA LEU A 399 11.70 20.11 34.45
C LEU A 399 10.97 20.47 35.74
N ARG A 400 9.89 19.78 36.09
CA ARG A 400 9.15 20.02 37.34
C ARG A 400 9.94 19.57 38.56
N ILE A 401 10.61 18.43 38.49
CA ILE A 401 11.37 17.88 39.62
C ILE A 401 12.68 18.63 39.85
N THR A 402 13.26 19.24 38.82
CA THR A 402 14.45 20.10 38.96
C THR A 402 14.14 21.51 39.48
N ARG A 403 12.85 21.83 39.72
CA ARG A 403 12.41 23.04 40.48
C ARG A 403 11.82 22.64 41.84
N PRO A 404 12.55 22.00 42.74
CA PRO A 404 12.03 21.68 44.05
C PRO A 404 11.95 22.98 44.87
N ASP A 405 10.83 23.16 45.53
CA ASP A 405 10.75 24.07 46.66
C ASP A 405 11.51 23.38 47.81
N LEU A 406 12.79 23.77 47.98
CA LEU A 406 13.72 23.17 48.94
C LEU A 406 13.16 23.19 50.38
N VAL A 407 12.26 24.13 50.67
CA VAL A 407 11.64 24.30 51.99
C VAL A 407 10.56 23.22 52.24
N SER A 408 9.78 22.83 51.24
CA SER A 408 8.73 21.81 51.39
C SER A 408 9.31 20.39 51.44
N ALA A 409 10.42 20.12 50.71
CA ALA A 409 11.07 18.81 50.70
C ALA A 409 11.79 18.47 52.03
N LEU A 410 12.24 19.48 52.79
CA LEU A 410 12.84 19.30 54.10
C LEU A 410 11.80 19.18 55.24
N LYS A 411 10.63 19.85 55.11
CA LYS A 411 9.53 19.75 56.07
C LYS A 411 8.74 18.45 56.05
N ALA A 412 8.73 17.71 54.93
CA ALA A 412 8.05 16.43 54.82
C ALA A 412 8.82 15.24 55.43
N GLY A 413 9.92 15.51 56.12
CA GLY A 413 10.77 14.51 56.77
C GLY A 413 10.59 14.39 58.29
N ASP A 414 9.74 15.24 58.88
CA ASP A 414 9.52 15.29 60.37
C ASP A 414 8.10 14.86 60.79
N ALA A 415 7.37 14.07 59.94
CA ALA A 415 6.08 13.51 60.31
C ALA A 415 6.12 11.97 60.17
#